data_03e248b76b675f76d74d9ed65913c80f
#
_entry.id   03e248b76b675f76d74d9ed65913c80f
#
_cell.length_a   1.000
_cell.length_b   1.000
_cell.length_c   1.000
_cell.angle_alpha   90.00
_cell.angle_beta   90.00
_cell.angle_gamma   90.00
#
_symmetry.space_group_name_H-M   'P 1'
#
loop_
_entity.id
_entity.type
_entity.pdbx_description
1 polymer ?
#
loop_
_entity_poly.entity_id
_entity_poly.type
_entity_poly.pdbx_seq_one_letter_code
_entity_poly.pdbx_strand_id
1 'polypeptide(L)'
;MEKELIKLLLNKKFYTKNKSKLSKEFFTNGTGDLYETIQSAHEDSDKDLSISEVSALHVDVYNPATTRAKRENFNALVDEIKELELPSENIANNIIRALYKRRIANKIAVLATEIYNGKDSDFSEIKKELEISFDDINRDEYEYVTSDVTSLIDKLKDNTKWKFNLASLKENVNGVGEGN
;
A
#
# COMPACT_ATOMS: atom_id res chain seq x y z
N MET A 1 8.22 -7.20 9.07
CA MET A 1 7.46 -6.64 7.91
C MET A 1 6.34 -5.68 8.35
N GLU A 2 5.34 -6.13 9.15
CA GLU A 2 4.24 -5.25 9.56
C GLU A 2 4.71 -4.09 10.45
N LYS A 3 5.61 -4.35 11.40
CA LYS A 3 6.16 -3.35 12.34
C LYS A 3 6.99 -2.29 11.62
N GLU A 4 7.79 -2.67 10.63
CA GLU A 4 8.55 -1.75 9.79
C GLU A 4 7.61 -0.84 8.98
N LEU A 5 6.50 -1.40 8.47
CA LEU A 5 5.51 -0.63 7.75
C LEU A 5 4.79 0.36 8.69
N ILE A 6 4.41 -0.07 9.91
CA ILE A 6 3.85 0.83 10.93
C ILE A 6 4.81 1.99 11.21
N LYS A 7 6.11 1.70 11.37
CA LYS A 7 7.12 2.76 11.59
C LYS A 7 7.21 3.75 10.43
N LEU A 8 7.12 3.28 9.19
CA LEU A 8 7.11 4.13 7.99
C LEU A 8 5.85 4.98 7.89
N LEU A 9 4.69 4.44 8.28
CA LEU A 9 3.41 5.14 8.25
C LEU A 9 3.32 6.30 9.25
N LEU A 10 4.25 6.42 10.19
CA LEU A 10 4.37 7.60 11.05
C LEU A 10 4.77 8.87 10.25
N ASN A 11 5.46 8.70 9.12
CA ASN A 11 5.79 9.80 8.23
C ASN A 11 4.56 10.17 7.38
N LYS A 12 4.12 11.43 7.49
CA LYS A 12 2.92 11.95 6.79
C LYS A 12 2.98 11.78 5.28
N LYS A 13 4.12 12.06 4.68
CA LYS A 13 4.30 11.96 3.22
C LYS A 13 4.17 10.51 2.75
N PHE A 14 4.81 9.58 3.47
CA PHE A 14 4.71 8.15 3.17
C PHE A 14 3.29 7.63 3.37
N TYR A 15 2.62 8.01 4.47
CA TYR A 15 1.23 7.67 4.72
C TYR A 15 0.32 8.16 3.59
N THR A 16 0.40 9.43 3.22
CA THR A 16 -0.46 10.03 2.18
C THR A 16 -0.29 9.34 0.82
N LYS A 17 0.94 8.95 0.47
CA LYS A 17 1.26 8.23 -0.77
C LYS A 17 0.66 6.82 -0.79
N ASN A 18 0.55 6.16 0.36
CA ASN A 18 0.22 4.74 0.43
C ASN A 18 -1.14 4.43 1.09
N LYS A 19 -1.83 5.40 1.69
CA LYS A 19 -3.08 5.18 2.43
C LYS A 19 -4.17 4.47 1.63
N SER A 20 -4.28 4.75 0.32
CA SER A 20 -5.27 4.12 -0.55
C SER A 20 -4.98 2.63 -0.85
N LYS A 21 -3.73 2.19 -0.62
CA LYS A 21 -3.27 0.83 -0.87
C LYS A 21 -3.33 -0.06 0.37
N LEU A 22 -3.59 0.54 1.54
CA LEU A 22 -3.53 -0.14 2.83
C LEU A 22 -4.89 -0.15 3.51
N SER A 23 -5.15 -1.23 4.22
CA SER A 23 -6.31 -1.37 5.10
C SER A 23 -5.91 -2.14 6.36
N LYS A 24 -6.72 -2.07 7.43
CA LYS A 24 -6.48 -2.80 8.68
C LYS A 24 -6.24 -4.30 8.45
N GLU A 25 -6.91 -4.88 7.45
CA GLU A 25 -6.82 -6.31 7.14
C GLU A 25 -5.44 -6.79 6.69
N PHE A 26 -4.51 -5.89 6.36
CA PHE A 26 -3.11 -6.24 6.06
C PHE A 26 -2.29 -6.54 7.30
N PHE A 27 -2.80 -6.17 8.47
CA PHE A 27 -2.08 -6.20 9.72
C PHE A 27 -2.67 -7.25 10.67
N THR A 28 -1.85 -7.80 11.53
CA THR A 28 -2.29 -8.63 12.65
C THR A 28 -2.83 -7.76 13.79
N ASN A 29 -3.54 -8.36 14.74
CA ASN A 29 -4.34 -7.63 15.75
C ASN A 29 -3.67 -6.37 16.34
N GLY A 30 -2.50 -6.48 16.95
CA GLY A 30 -1.87 -5.33 17.60
C GLY A 30 -1.36 -4.26 16.62
N THR A 31 -0.79 -4.68 15.47
CA THR A 31 -0.34 -3.75 14.41
C THR A 31 -1.51 -3.15 13.65
N GLY A 32 -2.64 -3.87 13.55
CA GLY A 32 -3.87 -3.35 12.96
C GLY A 32 -4.50 -2.23 13.80
N ASP A 33 -4.48 -2.36 15.11
CA ASP A 33 -4.97 -1.33 16.03
C ASP A 33 -4.09 -0.07 15.98
N LEU A 34 -2.76 -0.25 15.87
CA LEU A 34 -1.84 0.86 15.64
C LEU A 34 -2.07 1.55 14.30
N TYR A 35 -2.32 0.79 13.23
CA TYR A 35 -2.64 1.34 11.92
C TYR A 35 -3.87 2.25 11.96
N GLU A 36 -4.97 1.82 12.58
CA GLU A 36 -6.18 2.64 12.74
C GLU A 36 -5.90 3.92 13.54
N THR A 37 -5.10 3.82 14.60
CA THR A 37 -4.71 4.99 15.39
C THR A 37 -3.88 5.97 14.56
N ILE A 38 -2.92 5.49 13.77
CA ILE A 38 -2.11 6.30 12.86
C ILE A 38 -2.99 6.97 11.80
N GLN A 39 -3.95 6.24 11.24
CA GLN A 39 -4.89 6.75 10.25
C GLN A 39 -5.67 7.93 10.84
N SER A 40 -6.32 7.75 11.98
CA SER A 40 -7.09 8.81 12.64
C SER A 40 -6.22 10.00 13.02
N ALA A 41 -5.01 9.76 13.56
CA ALA A 41 -4.10 10.84 13.93
C ALA A 41 -3.61 11.66 12.72
N HIS A 42 -3.43 11.02 11.57
CA HIS A 42 -3.09 11.72 10.32
C HIS A 42 -4.25 12.47 9.69
N GLU A 43 -5.50 12.16 9.99
CA GLU A 43 -6.65 12.94 9.57
C GLU A 43 -6.66 14.31 10.27
N ASP A 44 -6.22 14.34 11.53
CA ASP A 44 -6.21 15.53 12.37
C ASP A 44 -4.88 16.31 12.33
N SER A 45 -3.82 15.75 11.74
CA SER A 45 -2.48 16.34 11.73
C SER A 45 -1.81 16.27 10.37
N ASP A 46 -1.19 17.38 9.97
CA ASP A 46 -0.37 17.46 8.75
C ASP A 46 1.13 17.21 9.01
N LYS A 47 1.49 16.81 10.22
CA LYS A 47 2.88 16.56 10.64
C LYS A 47 3.17 15.07 10.70
N ASP A 48 4.46 14.74 10.69
CA ASP A 48 4.92 13.41 11.05
C ASP A 48 4.54 13.11 12.50
N LEU A 49 4.17 11.85 12.75
CA LEU A 49 3.79 11.36 14.08
C LEU A 49 4.99 10.68 14.74
N SER A 50 5.12 10.81 16.04
CA SER A 50 5.99 9.94 16.82
C SER A 50 5.22 8.71 17.29
N ILE A 51 5.91 7.57 17.41
CA ILE A 51 5.28 6.35 17.92
C ILE A 51 4.79 6.53 19.37
N SER A 52 5.41 7.45 20.14
CA SER A 52 4.98 7.77 21.49
C SER A 52 3.66 8.55 21.53
N GLU A 53 3.45 9.48 20.58
CA GLU A 53 2.17 10.18 20.42
C GLU A 53 1.07 9.20 20.02
N VAL A 54 1.33 8.33 19.05
CA VAL A 54 0.38 7.30 18.63
C VAL A 54 0.05 6.36 19.77
N SER A 55 1.03 5.97 20.58
CA SER A 55 0.82 5.13 21.76
C SER A 55 -0.08 5.81 22.81
N ALA A 56 0.17 7.09 23.10
CA ALA A 56 -0.66 7.85 24.01
C ALA A 56 -2.10 7.98 23.49
N LEU A 57 -2.28 8.33 22.22
CA LEU A 57 -3.61 8.39 21.58
C LEU A 57 -4.35 7.05 21.66
N HIS A 58 -3.65 5.94 21.34
CA HIS A 58 -4.26 4.61 21.39
C HIS A 58 -4.75 4.24 22.78
N VAL A 59 -3.90 4.42 23.78
CA VAL A 59 -4.17 3.96 25.16
C VAL A 59 -5.11 4.90 25.89
N ASP A 60 -4.86 6.21 25.80
CA ASP A 60 -5.52 7.18 26.67
C ASP A 60 -6.80 7.77 26.05
N VAL A 61 -6.87 7.82 24.72
CA VAL A 61 -8.01 8.42 24.00
C VAL A 61 -8.94 7.35 23.44
N TYR A 62 -8.40 6.43 22.63
CA TYR A 62 -9.26 5.46 21.91
C TYR A 62 -9.60 4.22 22.73
N ASN A 63 -8.73 3.80 23.67
CA ASN A 63 -8.92 2.57 24.45
C ASN A 63 -8.67 2.78 25.97
N PRO A 64 -9.32 3.76 26.62
CA PRO A 64 -9.05 4.06 28.03
C PRO A 64 -9.39 2.90 28.98
N ALA A 65 -10.33 2.04 28.60
CA ALA A 65 -10.77 0.88 29.40
C ALA A 65 -9.93 -0.39 29.15
N THR A 66 -8.79 -0.29 28.46
CA THR A 66 -7.95 -1.46 28.15
C THR A 66 -7.40 -2.10 29.42
N THR A 67 -7.48 -3.44 29.50
CA THR A 67 -6.93 -4.20 30.65
C THR A 67 -5.41 -4.03 30.74
N ARG A 68 -4.87 -4.17 31.96
CA ARG A 68 -3.43 -4.06 32.22
C ARG A 68 -2.61 -4.99 31.31
N ALA A 69 -2.99 -6.23 31.15
CA ALA A 69 -2.29 -7.20 30.31
C ALA A 69 -2.25 -6.79 28.82
N LYS A 70 -3.37 -6.27 28.29
CA LYS A 70 -3.41 -5.75 26.92
C LYS A 70 -2.53 -4.52 26.75
N ARG A 71 -2.50 -3.63 27.75
CA ARG A 71 -1.64 -2.44 27.76
C ARG A 71 -0.16 -2.81 27.80
N GLU A 72 0.23 -3.81 28.60
CA GLU A 72 1.61 -4.31 28.66
C GLU A 72 2.04 -4.91 27.31
N ASN A 73 1.20 -5.73 26.66
CA ASN A 73 1.47 -6.28 25.34
C ASN A 73 1.57 -5.19 24.25
N PHE A 74 0.73 -4.17 24.32
CA PHE A 74 0.77 -3.05 23.40
C PHE A 74 2.04 -2.23 23.58
N ASN A 75 2.44 -1.93 24.83
CA ASN A 75 3.67 -1.21 25.10
C ASN A 75 4.91 -1.98 24.61
N ALA A 76 4.95 -3.30 24.79
CA ALA A 76 6.02 -4.14 24.25
C ALA A 76 6.11 -4.03 22.71
N LEU A 77 4.96 -4.03 22.01
CA LEU A 77 4.91 -3.83 20.56
C LEU A 77 5.44 -2.44 20.16
N VAL A 78 5.05 -1.41 20.89
CA VAL A 78 5.51 -0.02 20.66
C VAL A 78 7.02 0.08 20.85
N ASP A 79 7.56 -0.54 21.89
CA ASP A 79 9.00 -0.52 22.18
C ASP A 79 9.78 -1.28 21.09
N GLU A 80 9.30 -2.42 20.63
CA GLU A 80 9.89 -3.11 19.48
C GLU A 80 9.91 -2.22 18.21
N ILE A 81 8.83 -1.48 17.94
CA ILE A 81 8.76 -0.57 16.78
C ILE A 81 9.74 0.60 16.93
N LYS A 82 9.96 1.11 18.14
CA LYS A 82 10.95 2.17 18.40
C LYS A 82 12.36 1.76 18.00
N GLU A 83 12.75 0.53 18.35
CA GLU A 83 14.09 0.00 18.11
C GLU A 83 14.36 -0.40 16.64
N LEU A 84 13.33 -0.53 15.80
CA LEU A 84 13.51 -0.90 14.40
C LEU A 84 14.25 0.21 13.63
N GLU A 85 15.11 -0.16 12.70
CA GLU A 85 15.63 0.74 11.69
C GLU A 85 14.57 0.99 10.60
N LEU A 86 14.54 2.21 10.07
CA LEU A 86 13.65 2.53 8.96
C LEU A 86 14.14 1.87 7.67
N PRO A 87 13.34 1.02 7.03
CA PRO A 87 13.71 0.45 5.75
C PRO A 87 13.72 1.51 4.65
N SER A 88 14.52 1.28 3.61
CA SER A 88 14.49 2.13 2.41
C SER A 88 13.12 2.09 1.72
N GLU A 89 12.79 3.11 0.92
CA GLU A 89 11.51 3.18 0.21
C GLU A 89 11.26 1.97 -0.71
N ASN A 90 12.30 1.45 -1.36
CA ASN A 90 12.19 0.24 -2.18
C ASN A 90 11.81 -1.00 -1.36
N ILE A 91 12.39 -1.14 -0.16
CA ILE A 91 12.02 -2.23 0.75
C ILE A 91 10.59 -2.05 1.24
N ALA A 92 10.17 -0.83 1.54
CA ALA A 92 8.80 -0.53 1.95
C ALA A 92 7.76 -0.93 0.89
N ASN A 93 8.00 -0.63 -0.37
CA ASN A 93 7.13 -1.04 -1.48
C ASN A 93 7.05 -2.57 -1.60
N ASN A 94 8.18 -3.27 -1.44
CA ASN A 94 8.18 -4.73 -1.43
C ASN A 94 7.42 -5.31 -0.23
N ILE A 95 7.48 -4.68 0.94
CA ILE A 95 6.70 -5.06 2.12
C ILE A 95 5.20 -4.91 1.83
N ILE A 96 4.77 -3.77 1.29
CA ILE A 96 3.37 -3.53 0.92
C ILE A 96 2.88 -4.59 -0.06
N ARG A 97 3.65 -4.86 -1.13
CA ARG A 97 3.32 -5.91 -2.11
C ARG A 97 3.21 -7.30 -1.48
N ALA A 98 4.11 -7.63 -0.56
CA ALA A 98 4.10 -8.93 0.13
C ALA A 98 2.87 -9.08 1.05
N LEU A 99 2.52 -8.04 1.80
CA LEU A 99 1.32 -8.01 2.65
C LEU A 99 0.05 -8.12 1.81
N TYR A 100 -0.01 -7.41 0.69
CA TYR A 100 -1.12 -7.47 -0.25
C TYR A 100 -1.32 -8.89 -0.81
N LYS A 101 -0.23 -9.51 -1.31
CA LYS A 101 -0.27 -10.90 -1.79
C LYS A 101 -0.74 -11.89 -0.71
N ARG A 102 -0.25 -11.71 0.52
CA ARG A 102 -0.65 -12.55 1.66
C ARG A 102 -2.13 -12.40 1.98
N ARG A 103 -2.67 -11.17 1.97
CA ARG A 103 -4.10 -10.93 2.20
C ARG A 103 -4.96 -11.65 1.16
N ILE A 104 -4.63 -11.47 -0.13
CA ILE A 104 -5.38 -12.10 -1.21
C ILE A 104 -5.32 -13.63 -1.11
N ALA A 105 -4.13 -14.18 -0.90
CA ALA A 105 -3.98 -15.62 -0.72
C ALA A 105 -4.82 -16.15 0.45
N ASN A 106 -4.86 -15.41 1.57
CA ASN A 106 -5.69 -15.77 2.71
C ASN A 106 -7.18 -15.71 2.38
N LYS A 107 -7.63 -14.66 1.68
CA LYS A 107 -9.04 -14.51 1.28
C LYS A 107 -9.47 -15.62 0.32
N ILE A 108 -8.63 -15.96 -0.66
CA ILE A 108 -8.87 -17.08 -1.58
C ILE A 108 -8.95 -18.40 -0.82
N ALA A 109 -8.05 -18.63 0.14
CA ALA A 109 -8.06 -19.85 0.96
C ALA A 109 -9.35 -19.98 1.79
N VAL A 110 -9.84 -18.89 2.35
CA VAL A 110 -11.11 -18.84 3.08
C VAL A 110 -12.28 -19.18 2.15
N LEU A 111 -12.39 -18.50 1.01
CA LEU A 111 -13.44 -18.75 0.02
C LEU A 111 -13.41 -20.19 -0.52
N ALA A 112 -12.23 -20.71 -0.85
CA ALA A 112 -12.08 -22.09 -1.28
C ALA A 112 -12.52 -23.11 -0.20
N THR A 113 -12.21 -22.82 1.07
CA THR A 113 -12.64 -23.65 2.20
C THR A 113 -14.14 -23.58 2.39
N GLU A 114 -14.77 -22.42 2.22
CA GLU A 114 -16.22 -22.27 2.28
C GLU A 114 -16.94 -23.06 1.19
N ILE A 115 -16.44 -23.01 -0.04
CA ILE A 115 -16.95 -23.81 -1.16
C ILE A 115 -16.78 -25.30 -0.86
N TYR A 116 -15.60 -25.73 -0.40
CA TYR A 116 -15.34 -27.13 -0.03
C TYR A 116 -16.31 -27.65 1.04
N ASN A 117 -16.68 -26.80 2.00
CA ASN A 117 -17.63 -27.14 3.07
C ASN A 117 -19.10 -27.02 2.65
N GLY A 118 -19.39 -26.79 1.36
CA GLY A 118 -20.76 -26.71 0.83
C GLY A 118 -21.49 -25.42 1.16
N LYS A 119 -20.78 -24.34 1.56
CA LYS A 119 -21.38 -23.02 1.61
C LYS A 119 -21.59 -22.51 0.18
N ASP A 120 -22.65 -21.73 0.01
CA ASP A 120 -23.10 -21.20 -1.28
C ASP A 120 -22.20 -20.02 -1.76
N SER A 121 -20.88 -20.23 -1.73
CA SER A 121 -19.88 -19.29 -2.24
C SER A 121 -19.54 -19.67 -3.68
N ASP A 122 -19.51 -18.68 -4.58
CA ASP A 122 -19.25 -18.89 -5.99
C ASP A 122 -17.77 -18.69 -6.35
N PHE A 123 -17.25 -19.49 -7.29
CA PHE A 123 -15.92 -19.30 -7.86
C PHE A 123 -15.74 -17.92 -8.52
N SER A 124 -16.82 -17.23 -8.88
CA SER A 124 -16.78 -15.86 -9.39
C SER A 124 -16.19 -14.87 -8.37
N GLU A 125 -16.36 -15.09 -7.07
CA GLU A 125 -15.76 -14.27 -6.02
C GLU A 125 -14.24 -14.44 -5.98
N ILE A 126 -13.75 -15.68 -6.12
CA ILE A 126 -12.30 -15.94 -6.20
C ILE A 126 -11.71 -15.25 -7.45
N LYS A 127 -12.40 -15.35 -8.58
CA LYS A 127 -11.98 -14.69 -9.82
C LYS A 127 -11.90 -13.17 -9.65
N LYS A 128 -12.90 -12.55 -9.03
CA LYS A 128 -12.96 -11.12 -8.76
C LYS A 128 -11.80 -10.65 -7.87
N GLU A 129 -11.47 -11.41 -6.82
CA GLU A 129 -10.33 -11.08 -5.96
C GLU A 129 -8.99 -11.16 -6.70
N LEU A 130 -8.83 -12.13 -7.59
CA LEU A 130 -7.65 -12.24 -8.43
C LEU A 130 -7.53 -11.09 -9.43
N GLU A 131 -8.62 -10.68 -10.07
CA GLU A 131 -8.63 -9.57 -11.03
C GLU A 131 -8.28 -8.24 -10.36
N ILE A 132 -8.87 -7.93 -9.20
CA ILE A 132 -8.56 -6.72 -8.43
C ILE A 132 -7.07 -6.69 -8.04
N SER A 133 -6.51 -7.84 -7.67
CA SER A 133 -5.13 -7.93 -7.21
C SER A 133 -4.09 -7.69 -8.29
N PHE A 134 -4.36 -8.10 -9.53
CA PHE A 134 -3.46 -7.86 -10.66
C PHE A 134 -3.37 -6.38 -11.02
N ASP A 135 -4.49 -5.70 -11.06
CA ASP A 135 -4.54 -4.27 -11.39
C ASP A 135 -3.89 -3.41 -10.31
N ASP A 136 -4.09 -3.73 -9.03
CA ASP A 136 -3.54 -2.95 -7.93
C ASP A 136 -2.03 -3.17 -7.73
N ILE A 137 -1.51 -4.36 -8.02
CA ILE A 137 -0.07 -4.66 -7.94
C ILE A 137 0.70 -3.97 -9.08
N ASN A 138 0.10 -3.88 -10.27
CA ASN A 138 0.74 -3.35 -11.47
C ASN A 138 0.59 -1.83 -11.61
N ARG A 139 -0.31 -1.18 -10.86
CA ARG A 139 -0.50 0.28 -10.91
C ARG A 139 0.75 1.10 -10.58
N ASP A 140 1.73 0.54 -9.88
CA ASP A 140 2.99 1.23 -9.57
C ASP A 140 4.04 1.16 -10.69
N GLU A 141 3.87 0.28 -11.69
CA GLU A 141 4.74 0.21 -12.87
C GLU A 141 4.33 1.16 -13.99
N TYR A 142 3.10 1.65 -13.96
CA TYR A 142 2.69 2.75 -14.81
C TYR A 142 2.99 4.06 -14.06
N GLU A 143 4.12 4.65 -14.35
CA GLU A 143 4.31 6.08 -14.12
C GLU A 143 3.11 6.75 -14.80
N TYR A 144 2.12 7.17 -14.01
CA TYR A 144 1.02 7.96 -14.55
C TYR A 144 1.69 9.12 -15.26
N VAL A 145 1.46 9.21 -16.54
CA VAL A 145 1.78 10.40 -17.32
C VAL A 145 1.30 11.56 -16.47
N THR A 146 2.26 12.27 -15.90
CA THR A 146 1.98 13.35 -14.96
C THR A 146 0.96 14.26 -15.59
N SER A 147 -0.05 14.68 -14.85
CA SER A 147 -1.03 15.71 -15.26
C SER A 147 -0.34 17.06 -15.59
N ASP A 148 0.95 17.12 -15.52
CA ASP A 148 1.79 18.22 -15.97
C ASP A 148 1.98 18.14 -17.49
N VAL A 149 0.96 18.66 -18.19
CA VAL A 149 0.94 18.83 -19.64
C VAL A 149 2.19 19.62 -20.12
N THR A 150 2.73 20.51 -19.30
CA THR A 150 3.90 21.32 -19.59
C THR A 150 5.15 20.45 -19.70
N SER A 151 5.36 19.53 -18.77
CA SER A 151 6.46 18.54 -18.80
C SER A 151 6.37 17.60 -20.00
N LEU A 152 5.15 17.24 -20.41
CA LEU A 152 4.89 16.43 -21.61
C LEU A 152 5.23 17.20 -22.89
N ILE A 153 4.84 18.46 -22.98
CA ILE A 153 5.14 19.36 -24.12
C ILE A 153 6.63 19.60 -24.21
N ASP A 154 7.34 19.79 -23.12
CA ASP A 154 8.79 19.98 -23.11
C ASP A 154 9.55 18.71 -23.53
N LYS A 155 9.10 17.53 -23.09
CA LYS A 155 9.62 16.23 -23.58
C LYS A 155 9.33 16.00 -25.08
N LEU A 156 8.21 16.50 -25.58
CA LEU A 156 7.87 16.42 -27.02
C LEU A 156 8.68 17.43 -27.88
N LYS A 157 9.13 18.55 -27.32
CA LYS A 157 10.01 19.52 -27.99
C LYS A 157 11.45 19.02 -28.16
N ASP A 158 11.89 18.10 -27.30
CA ASP A 158 13.17 17.40 -27.43
C ASP A 158 13.06 16.32 -28.52
N ASN A 159 13.10 16.64 -29.77
CA ASN A 159 13.17 15.84 -31.02
C ASN A 159 13.53 14.35 -30.90
N THR A 160 13.06 13.65 -29.88
CA THR A 160 13.19 12.21 -29.70
C THR A 160 12.07 11.50 -30.44
N LYS A 161 12.38 11.01 -31.63
CA LYS A 161 11.47 10.13 -32.40
C LYS A 161 11.01 8.97 -31.54
N TRP A 162 9.71 8.83 -31.35
CA TRP A 162 9.12 7.70 -30.70
C TRP A 162 9.44 6.42 -31.50
N LYS A 163 10.14 5.47 -30.84
CA LYS A 163 10.44 4.18 -31.46
C LYS A 163 9.38 3.17 -31.05
N PHE A 164 8.65 2.63 -32.01
CA PHE A 164 7.73 1.53 -31.76
C PHE A 164 8.48 0.23 -31.51
N ASN A 165 8.11 -0.50 -30.46
CA ASN A 165 8.72 -1.78 -30.11
C ASN A 165 8.13 -2.97 -30.86
N LEU A 166 7.03 -2.80 -31.60
CA LEU A 166 6.42 -3.85 -32.42
C LEU A 166 7.13 -3.92 -33.77
N ALA A 167 7.66 -5.09 -34.10
CA ALA A 167 8.44 -5.33 -35.35
C ALA A 167 7.66 -4.92 -36.59
N SER A 168 6.34 -5.22 -36.66
CA SER A 168 5.45 -4.86 -37.77
C SER A 168 5.24 -3.35 -37.93
N LEU A 169 5.38 -2.56 -36.90
CA LEU A 169 5.28 -1.10 -36.95
C LEU A 169 6.62 -0.43 -37.28
N LYS A 170 7.75 -1.09 -36.95
CA LYS A 170 9.09 -0.59 -37.29
C LYS A 170 9.34 -0.58 -38.79
N GLU A 171 8.75 -1.51 -39.55
CA GLU A 171 8.93 -1.63 -41.00
C GLU A 171 8.08 -0.62 -41.78
N ASN A 172 6.93 -0.21 -41.24
CA ASN A 172 5.94 0.60 -41.95
C ASN A 172 5.88 2.07 -41.51
N VAL A 173 6.47 2.41 -40.36
CA VAL A 173 6.40 3.77 -39.79
C VAL A 173 7.78 4.19 -39.32
N ASN A 174 8.42 5.10 -40.05
CA ASN A 174 9.72 5.67 -39.70
C ASN A 174 9.68 6.61 -38.50
N GLY A 175 8.81 6.36 -37.54
CA GLY A 175 8.58 7.18 -36.36
C GLY A 175 7.47 8.22 -36.59
N VAL A 176 6.76 8.57 -35.55
CA VAL A 176 5.84 9.72 -35.54
C VAL A 176 6.68 10.94 -35.23
N GLY A 177 7.16 11.58 -36.20
CA GLY A 177 7.88 12.83 -36.07
C GLY A 177 7.90 13.55 -37.41
N GLU A 178 7.64 14.84 -37.36
CA GLU A 178 7.55 15.76 -38.49
C GLU A 178 6.34 15.42 -39.40
N GLY A 179 5.17 15.92 -39.00
CA GLY A 179 4.09 16.20 -39.91
C GLY A 179 4.56 17.34 -40.85
N ASN A 180 4.46 17.08 -42.15
CA ASN A 180 4.44 18.14 -43.15
C ASN A 180 3.25 19.07 -42.90
#